data_72ace089f1197448bc01323a62129430
#
_entry.id   72ace089f1197448bc01323a62129430
#
_cell.length_a   1.000
_cell.length_b   1.000
_cell.length_c   1.000
_cell.angle_alpha   90.00
_cell.angle_beta   90.00
_cell.angle_gamma   90.00
#
_symmetry.space_group_name_H-M   'P 1'
#
loop_
_entity.id
_entity.type
_entity.pdbx_description
1 polymer ?
#
loop_
_entity_poly.entity_id
_entity_poly.type
_entity_poly.pdbx_seq_one_letter_code
_entity_poly.pdbx_strand_id
1 'polypeptide(L)'
;MKVLHVAGARPNFMKVAPVLRALAARGVDNFLVHTGQHYDRTMSDAFFDDLGLPVPDVHLEVGSGTHAQQTARIMERIEPVLENERPDLTVVVGDVNSTIAAALVCAKLGLPVAHVEAGLRSFDRSMPEEINRILTDQLSDLLFTTSPEAERNLVHEGIDKEKIHFVGNPMIDSLDRHLPKARASTVLERLGLTADAFALVTLHRPSNVDEPETLRGILEALRDVASEVPVLFPAHPRTVKMMRAHDLDALVDVDGGVGKPGAIAVVEPVGYVDFLRLMADARGVLTDSGGIQEETTILGTPCITIRWNTERPITVEMGTNRLVGTDPAAIRSAALEVLRAQRPAPKRPPLWDGKAGERIAEMIVSR
;
A
#
# COMPACT_ATOMS: atom_id res chain seq x y z
N MET A 1 -9.02 -21.22 -19.54
CA MET A 1 -7.85 -20.69 -18.83
C MET A 1 -8.24 -20.44 -17.39
N LYS A 2 -7.48 -20.97 -16.44
CA LYS A 2 -7.68 -20.81 -15.01
C LYS A 2 -6.53 -19.98 -14.44
N VAL A 3 -6.85 -18.88 -13.77
CA VAL A 3 -5.87 -17.98 -13.15
C VAL A 3 -6.08 -17.98 -11.64
N LEU A 4 -5.03 -18.32 -10.89
CA LEU A 4 -5.05 -18.31 -9.44
C LEU A 4 -4.39 -17.01 -8.93
N HIS A 5 -5.09 -16.29 -8.06
CA HIS A 5 -4.63 -15.04 -7.46
C HIS A 5 -4.26 -15.24 -5.99
N VAL A 6 -3.11 -14.78 -5.57
CA VAL A 6 -2.66 -14.86 -4.18
C VAL A 6 -2.61 -13.47 -3.55
N ALA A 7 -3.35 -13.30 -2.46
CA ALA A 7 -3.35 -12.06 -1.69
C ALA A 7 -3.22 -12.35 -0.19
N GLY A 8 -2.39 -11.57 0.51
CA GLY A 8 -2.06 -11.82 1.92
C GLY A 8 -2.29 -10.64 2.85
N ALA A 9 -2.27 -9.44 2.33
CA ALA A 9 -2.40 -8.21 3.09
C ALA A 9 -3.33 -7.22 2.39
N ARG A 10 -3.90 -6.27 3.14
CA ARG A 10 -4.83 -5.25 2.59
C ARG A 10 -4.33 -4.58 1.30
N PRO A 11 -3.07 -4.09 1.22
CA PRO A 11 -2.58 -3.45 0.00
C PRO A 11 -2.59 -4.37 -1.22
N ASN A 12 -2.48 -5.70 -1.04
CA ASN A 12 -2.55 -6.64 -2.15
C ASN A 12 -3.93 -6.68 -2.78
N PHE A 13 -4.99 -6.64 -1.98
CA PHE A 13 -6.37 -6.68 -2.49
C PHE A 13 -6.71 -5.49 -3.37
N MET A 14 -6.18 -4.31 -3.05
CA MET A 14 -6.32 -3.11 -3.88
C MET A 14 -5.76 -3.31 -5.29
N LYS A 15 -4.70 -4.10 -5.42
CA LYS A 15 -4.00 -4.38 -6.67
C LYS A 15 -4.58 -5.59 -7.40
N VAL A 16 -5.01 -6.61 -6.67
CA VAL A 16 -5.66 -7.82 -7.24
C VAL A 16 -7.04 -7.49 -7.81
N ALA A 17 -7.84 -6.67 -7.14
CA ALA A 17 -9.21 -6.40 -7.50
C ALA A 17 -9.41 -5.93 -8.96
N PRO A 18 -8.65 -4.95 -9.49
CA PRO A 18 -8.79 -4.56 -10.89
C PRO A 18 -8.38 -5.66 -11.87
N VAL A 19 -7.33 -6.43 -11.56
CA VAL A 19 -6.88 -7.53 -12.41
C VAL A 19 -7.93 -8.64 -12.47
N LEU A 20 -8.41 -9.06 -11.31
CA LEU A 20 -9.44 -10.10 -11.20
C LEU A 20 -10.73 -9.72 -11.95
N ARG A 21 -11.20 -8.47 -11.77
CA ARG A 21 -12.38 -7.97 -12.51
C ARG A 21 -12.16 -7.96 -14.02
N ALA A 22 -11.00 -7.52 -14.48
CA ALA A 22 -10.70 -7.42 -15.90
C ALA A 22 -10.59 -8.80 -16.55
N LEU A 23 -10.06 -9.79 -15.83
CA LEU A 23 -10.01 -11.20 -16.28
C LEU A 23 -11.41 -11.84 -16.25
N ALA A 24 -12.20 -11.61 -15.21
CA ALA A 24 -13.58 -12.09 -15.12
C ALA A 24 -14.45 -11.56 -16.28
N ALA A 25 -14.29 -10.29 -16.64
CA ALA A 25 -14.99 -9.68 -17.78
C ALA A 25 -14.61 -10.33 -19.15
N ARG A 26 -13.49 -11.05 -19.21
CA ARG A 26 -13.01 -11.79 -20.39
C ARG A 26 -13.33 -13.29 -20.33
N GLY A 27 -14.13 -13.72 -19.33
CA GLY A 27 -14.53 -15.11 -19.16
C GLY A 27 -13.42 -16.05 -18.65
N VAL A 28 -12.38 -15.49 -18.02
CA VAL A 28 -11.31 -16.26 -17.38
C VAL A 28 -11.84 -16.84 -16.06
N ASP A 29 -11.54 -18.11 -15.80
CA ASP A 29 -11.81 -18.76 -14.53
C ASP A 29 -10.82 -18.27 -13.47
N ASN A 30 -11.30 -17.49 -12.49
CA ASN A 30 -10.48 -16.88 -11.45
C ASN A 30 -10.64 -17.65 -10.14
N PHE A 31 -9.52 -17.97 -9.50
CA PHE A 31 -9.46 -18.62 -8.19
C PHE A 31 -8.69 -17.75 -7.22
N LEU A 32 -9.31 -17.30 -6.14
CA LEU A 32 -8.71 -16.36 -5.19
C LEU A 32 -8.29 -17.07 -3.90
N VAL A 33 -6.99 -17.01 -3.59
CA VAL A 33 -6.40 -17.52 -2.34
C VAL A 33 -6.06 -16.36 -1.42
N HIS A 34 -6.67 -16.34 -0.23
CA HIS A 34 -6.33 -15.45 0.86
C HIS A 34 -5.39 -16.16 1.83
N THR A 35 -4.15 -15.68 1.99
CA THR A 35 -3.19 -16.35 2.88
C THR A 35 -3.46 -16.14 4.36
N GLY A 36 -4.16 -15.05 4.74
CA GLY A 36 -4.41 -14.73 6.14
C GLY A 36 -3.18 -14.21 6.88
N GLN A 37 -2.23 -13.59 6.16
CA GLN A 37 -1.01 -13.03 6.77
C GLN A 37 -1.31 -11.92 7.80
N HIS A 38 -2.35 -11.12 7.56
CA HIS A 38 -2.90 -10.12 8.47
C HIS A 38 -4.40 -10.42 8.65
N TYR A 39 -4.73 -11.17 9.69
CA TYR A 39 -6.09 -11.62 9.91
C TYR A 39 -6.77 -10.85 11.04
N ASP A 40 -7.67 -9.96 10.66
CA ASP A 40 -8.74 -9.43 11.51
C ASP A 40 -10.06 -9.63 10.76
N ARG A 41 -10.88 -10.57 11.24
CA ARG A 41 -12.13 -11.02 10.60
C ARG A 41 -13.09 -9.85 10.32
N THR A 42 -13.29 -9.01 11.30
CA THR A 42 -14.28 -7.92 11.25
C THR A 42 -13.87 -6.79 10.31
N MET A 43 -12.57 -6.56 10.13
CA MET A 43 -12.04 -5.56 9.21
C MET A 43 -11.88 -6.10 7.78
N SER A 44 -11.84 -7.43 7.60
CA SER A 44 -11.65 -8.05 6.28
C SER A 44 -12.94 -8.05 5.46
N ASP A 45 -14.08 -8.42 6.04
CA ASP A 45 -15.36 -8.56 5.31
C ASP A 45 -15.82 -7.21 4.74
N ALA A 46 -15.82 -6.15 5.55
CA ALA A 46 -16.16 -4.80 5.08
C ALA A 46 -15.20 -4.29 3.98
N PHE A 47 -13.93 -4.70 4.06
CA PHE A 47 -12.94 -4.31 3.06
C PHE A 47 -13.13 -5.06 1.72
N PHE A 48 -13.52 -6.35 1.76
CA PHE A 48 -13.88 -7.11 0.57
C PHE A 48 -15.11 -6.53 -0.12
N ASP A 49 -16.14 -6.19 0.66
CA ASP A 49 -17.36 -5.55 0.16
C ASP A 49 -17.06 -4.18 -0.45
N ASP A 50 -16.24 -3.38 0.22
CA ASP A 50 -15.82 -2.06 -0.29
C ASP A 50 -15.10 -2.18 -1.64
N LEU A 51 -14.23 -3.16 -1.83
CA LEU A 51 -13.50 -3.38 -3.08
C LEU A 51 -14.32 -4.12 -4.16
N GLY A 52 -15.46 -4.69 -3.80
CA GLY A 52 -16.26 -5.53 -4.68
C GLY A 52 -15.49 -6.79 -5.11
N LEU A 53 -14.71 -7.37 -4.21
CA LEU A 53 -14.01 -8.63 -4.40
C LEU A 53 -14.95 -9.81 -4.10
N PRO A 54 -14.82 -10.94 -4.82
CA PRO A 54 -15.50 -12.16 -4.43
C PRO A 54 -14.96 -12.69 -3.10
N VAL A 55 -15.75 -13.49 -2.42
CA VAL A 55 -15.25 -14.28 -1.28
C VAL A 55 -14.09 -15.15 -1.78
N PRO A 56 -12.97 -15.19 -1.08
CA PRO A 56 -11.87 -16.07 -1.45
C PRO A 56 -12.30 -17.54 -1.50
N ASP A 57 -11.84 -18.26 -2.54
CA ASP A 57 -12.10 -19.68 -2.69
C ASP A 57 -11.39 -20.50 -1.60
N VAL A 58 -10.21 -20.01 -1.16
CA VAL A 58 -9.44 -20.65 -0.09
C VAL A 58 -8.86 -19.60 0.86
N HIS A 59 -8.98 -19.88 2.17
CA HIS A 59 -8.28 -19.17 3.24
C HIS A 59 -7.21 -20.08 3.86
N LEU A 60 -5.93 -19.64 3.79
CA LEU A 60 -4.82 -20.42 4.37
C LEU A 60 -4.64 -20.21 5.87
N GLU A 61 -5.23 -19.19 6.46
CA GLU A 61 -5.24 -18.90 7.91
C GLU A 61 -3.83 -18.89 8.55
N VAL A 62 -2.85 -18.30 7.88
CA VAL A 62 -1.43 -18.36 8.29
C VAL A 62 -1.16 -17.62 9.61
N GLY A 63 -1.85 -16.48 9.81
CA GLY A 63 -1.71 -15.67 11.02
C GLY A 63 -0.38 -14.95 11.14
N SER A 64 -0.16 -14.36 12.31
CA SER A 64 1.06 -13.63 12.66
C SER A 64 2.22 -14.56 12.99
N GLY A 65 3.46 -14.08 12.82
CA GLY A 65 4.69 -14.79 13.14
C GLY A 65 5.92 -14.03 12.68
N THR A 66 7.10 -14.60 12.84
CA THR A 66 8.31 -14.08 12.20
C THR A 66 8.21 -14.24 10.68
N HIS A 67 8.98 -13.46 9.91
CA HIS A 67 9.01 -13.59 8.45
C HIS A 67 9.25 -15.02 7.99
N ALA A 68 10.21 -15.72 8.60
CA ALA A 68 10.51 -17.13 8.28
C ALA A 68 9.33 -18.06 8.56
N GLN A 69 8.67 -17.91 9.73
CA GLN A 69 7.52 -18.74 10.10
C GLN A 69 6.31 -18.48 9.18
N GLN A 70 6.03 -17.22 8.86
CA GLN A 70 4.94 -16.88 7.94
C GLN A 70 5.21 -17.45 6.55
N THR A 71 6.39 -17.22 6.00
CA THR A 71 6.77 -17.72 4.66
C THR A 71 6.66 -19.25 4.60
N ALA A 72 7.20 -19.96 5.60
CA ALA A 72 7.13 -21.42 5.67
C ALA A 72 5.68 -21.93 5.70
N ARG A 73 4.83 -21.36 6.59
CA ARG A 73 3.41 -21.77 6.69
C ARG A 73 2.63 -21.47 5.41
N ILE A 74 2.93 -20.36 4.73
CA ILE A 74 2.29 -20.06 3.45
C ILE A 74 2.69 -21.10 2.41
N MET A 75 3.98 -21.43 2.30
CA MET A 75 4.47 -22.45 1.38
C MET A 75 3.81 -23.79 1.62
N GLU A 76 3.82 -24.28 2.88
CA GLU A 76 3.21 -25.56 3.26
C GLU A 76 1.71 -25.66 2.93
N ARG A 77 0.97 -24.53 3.09
CA ARG A 77 -0.49 -24.52 2.92
C ARG A 77 -0.95 -24.21 1.50
N ILE A 78 -0.13 -23.48 0.72
CA ILE A 78 -0.47 -23.17 -0.67
C ILE A 78 -0.10 -24.31 -1.63
N GLU A 79 0.91 -25.12 -1.32
CA GLU A 79 1.37 -26.22 -2.17
C GLU A 79 0.23 -27.18 -2.56
N PRO A 80 -0.54 -27.77 -1.61
CA PRO A 80 -1.66 -28.66 -1.98
C PRO A 80 -2.76 -27.95 -2.76
N VAL A 81 -2.96 -26.63 -2.56
CA VAL A 81 -3.92 -25.86 -3.36
C VAL A 81 -3.45 -25.78 -4.81
N LEU A 82 -2.19 -25.45 -5.03
CA LEU A 82 -1.61 -25.36 -6.39
C LEU A 82 -1.57 -26.72 -7.09
N GLU A 83 -1.27 -27.80 -6.37
CA GLU A 83 -1.31 -29.17 -6.93
C GLU A 83 -2.71 -29.62 -7.34
N ASN A 84 -3.73 -29.28 -6.56
CA ASN A 84 -5.12 -29.63 -6.83
C ASN A 84 -5.71 -28.79 -7.97
N GLU A 85 -5.49 -27.46 -7.92
CA GLU A 85 -6.11 -26.51 -8.84
C GLU A 85 -5.43 -26.45 -10.20
N ARG A 86 -4.11 -26.75 -10.25
CA ARG A 86 -3.30 -26.73 -11.48
C ARG A 86 -3.58 -25.52 -12.37
N PRO A 87 -3.40 -24.29 -11.87
CA PRO A 87 -3.71 -23.09 -12.64
C PRO A 87 -2.80 -22.97 -13.86
N ASP A 88 -3.34 -22.42 -14.95
CA ASP A 88 -2.55 -22.04 -16.13
C ASP A 88 -1.58 -20.90 -15.84
N LEU A 89 -1.91 -20.05 -14.85
CA LEU A 89 -1.08 -18.94 -14.37
C LEU A 89 -1.41 -18.61 -12.91
N THR A 90 -0.38 -18.34 -12.11
CA THR A 90 -0.52 -17.80 -10.76
C THR A 90 -0.13 -16.32 -10.74
N VAL A 91 -1.03 -15.46 -10.30
CA VAL A 91 -0.80 -14.01 -10.14
C VAL A 91 -0.46 -13.72 -8.70
N VAL A 92 0.72 -13.17 -8.47
CA VAL A 92 1.18 -12.64 -7.18
C VAL A 92 1.34 -11.12 -7.26
N VAL A 93 1.14 -10.41 -6.15
CA VAL A 93 1.15 -8.93 -6.16
C VAL A 93 1.97 -8.35 -5.04
N GLY A 94 2.74 -7.31 -5.34
CA GLY A 94 3.55 -6.56 -4.37
C GLY A 94 4.67 -7.39 -3.76
N ASP A 95 4.94 -7.21 -2.46
CA ASP A 95 6.22 -7.56 -1.84
C ASP A 95 6.13 -8.22 -0.46
N VAL A 96 4.96 -8.71 -0.08
CA VAL A 96 4.76 -9.36 1.21
C VAL A 96 5.25 -10.81 1.22
N ASN A 97 5.33 -11.45 2.39
CA ASN A 97 5.76 -12.84 2.50
C ASN A 97 4.91 -13.80 1.67
N SER A 98 3.62 -13.49 1.49
CA SER A 98 2.71 -14.27 0.65
C SER A 98 3.12 -14.29 -0.82
N THR A 99 3.66 -13.17 -1.31
CA THR A 99 4.09 -13.00 -2.70
C THR A 99 5.24 -13.94 -3.02
N ILE A 100 6.33 -13.87 -2.25
CA ILE A 100 7.50 -14.72 -2.48
C ILE A 100 7.22 -16.19 -2.18
N ALA A 101 6.46 -16.50 -1.13
CA ALA A 101 6.14 -17.89 -0.79
C ALA A 101 5.39 -18.59 -1.92
N ALA A 102 4.36 -17.94 -2.47
CA ALA A 102 3.59 -18.49 -3.58
C ALA A 102 4.43 -18.63 -4.86
N ALA A 103 5.21 -17.58 -5.20
CA ALA A 103 6.09 -17.61 -6.38
C ALA A 103 7.13 -18.76 -6.29
N LEU A 104 7.71 -18.98 -5.11
CA LEU A 104 8.69 -20.03 -4.91
C LEU A 104 8.09 -21.43 -5.04
N VAL A 105 6.88 -21.68 -4.49
CA VAL A 105 6.19 -22.95 -4.64
C VAL A 105 5.81 -23.18 -6.10
N CYS A 106 5.24 -22.18 -6.78
CA CYS A 106 4.91 -22.28 -8.21
C CYS A 106 6.13 -22.63 -9.05
N ALA A 107 7.26 -21.95 -8.84
CA ALA A 107 8.51 -22.23 -9.55
C ALA A 107 9.00 -23.66 -9.33
N LYS A 108 8.86 -24.21 -8.10
CA LYS A 108 9.21 -25.62 -7.79
C LYS A 108 8.27 -26.64 -8.43
N LEU A 109 6.99 -26.29 -8.58
CA LEU A 109 6.00 -27.12 -9.23
C LEU A 109 5.97 -26.96 -10.77
N GLY A 110 6.77 -26.05 -11.33
CA GLY A 110 6.77 -25.74 -12.76
C GLY A 110 5.51 -25.03 -13.24
N LEU A 111 4.84 -24.30 -12.36
CA LEU A 111 3.67 -23.48 -12.65
C LEU A 111 4.07 -22.07 -13.01
N PRO A 112 3.52 -21.45 -14.08
CA PRO A 112 3.84 -20.08 -14.48
C PRO A 112 3.40 -19.06 -13.44
N VAL A 113 4.24 -18.00 -13.27
CA VAL A 113 4.00 -16.91 -12.32
C VAL A 113 3.97 -15.57 -13.03
N ALA A 114 2.96 -14.76 -12.71
CA ALA A 114 2.90 -13.35 -13.06
C ALA A 114 3.04 -12.48 -11.80
N HIS A 115 4.00 -11.57 -11.80
CA HIS A 115 4.20 -10.62 -10.71
C HIS A 115 3.65 -9.24 -11.08
N VAL A 116 2.65 -8.79 -10.35
CA VAL A 116 2.05 -7.45 -10.48
C VAL A 116 2.73 -6.51 -9.48
N GLU A 117 3.16 -5.34 -9.94
CA GLU A 117 4.01 -4.39 -9.23
C GLU A 117 5.48 -4.87 -9.15
N ALA A 118 5.96 -5.45 -10.24
CA ALA A 118 7.33 -5.92 -10.39
C ALA A 118 8.33 -4.78 -10.58
N GLY A 119 9.59 -5.02 -10.24
CA GLY A 119 10.72 -4.15 -10.55
C GLY A 119 10.90 -2.93 -9.64
N LEU A 120 10.05 -2.72 -8.64
CA LEU A 120 10.25 -1.66 -7.65
C LEU A 120 11.46 -1.97 -6.77
N ARG A 121 12.31 -0.96 -6.49
CA ARG A 121 13.51 -1.11 -5.64
C ARG A 121 13.69 0.07 -4.71
N SER A 122 13.91 -0.24 -3.43
CA SER A 122 14.38 0.73 -2.43
C SER A 122 15.89 0.74 -2.32
N PHE A 123 16.56 -0.30 -2.84
CA PHE A 123 17.99 -0.58 -2.69
C PHE A 123 18.45 -0.74 -1.23
N ASP A 124 17.51 -0.99 -0.34
CA ASP A 124 17.74 -1.21 1.08
C ASP A 124 17.41 -2.67 1.45
N ARG A 125 18.43 -3.50 1.49
CA ARG A 125 18.31 -4.93 1.82
C ARG A 125 18.03 -5.22 3.30
N SER A 126 18.03 -4.21 4.15
CA SER A 126 17.54 -4.37 5.53
C SER A 126 16.02 -4.50 5.58
N MET A 127 15.33 -4.11 4.51
CA MET A 127 13.88 -4.26 4.37
C MET A 127 13.54 -5.68 3.86
N PRO A 128 12.74 -6.46 4.60
CA PRO A 128 12.26 -7.77 4.14
C PRO A 128 11.53 -7.72 2.80
N GLU A 129 10.79 -6.64 2.55
CA GLU A 129 10.06 -6.42 1.30
C GLU A 129 10.99 -6.30 0.09
N GLU A 130 12.18 -5.70 0.26
CA GLU A 130 13.16 -5.60 -0.83
C GLU A 130 13.68 -6.98 -1.24
N ILE A 131 13.95 -7.83 -0.26
CA ILE A 131 14.36 -9.22 -0.50
C ILE A 131 13.25 -9.97 -1.25
N ASN A 132 11.99 -9.80 -0.80
CA ASN A 132 10.84 -10.45 -1.42
C ASN A 132 10.67 -10.02 -2.90
N ARG A 133 10.81 -8.71 -3.20
CA ARG A 133 10.70 -8.20 -4.58
C ARG A 133 11.74 -8.82 -5.50
N ILE A 134 13.01 -8.75 -5.11
CA ILE A 134 14.13 -9.26 -5.91
C ILE A 134 13.92 -10.75 -6.23
N LEU A 135 13.59 -11.56 -5.24
CA LEU A 135 13.41 -12.99 -5.43
C LEU A 135 12.16 -13.32 -6.25
N THR A 136 11.04 -12.62 -6.01
CA THR A 136 9.81 -12.83 -6.78
C THR A 136 9.99 -12.48 -8.24
N ASP A 137 10.65 -11.35 -8.53
CA ASP A 137 10.93 -10.94 -9.91
C ASP A 137 11.76 -11.97 -10.66
N GLN A 138 12.79 -12.55 -10.03
CA GLN A 138 13.63 -13.57 -10.63
C GLN A 138 12.91 -14.90 -10.91
N LEU A 139 11.85 -15.20 -10.15
CA LEU A 139 11.07 -16.42 -10.32
C LEU A 139 9.91 -16.29 -11.32
N SER A 140 9.59 -15.06 -11.72
CA SER A 140 8.39 -14.78 -12.49
C SER A 140 8.59 -14.92 -14.01
N ASP A 141 7.52 -15.34 -14.71
CA ASP A 141 7.47 -15.48 -16.18
C ASP A 141 6.88 -14.24 -16.85
N LEU A 142 6.03 -13.50 -16.14
CA LEU A 142 5.48 -12.21 -16.54
C LEU A 142 5.70 -11.19 -15.43
N LEU A 143 6.25 -10.03 -15.78
CA LEU A 143 6.54 -8.96 -14.83
C LEU A 143 5.82 -7.69 -15.27
N PHE A 144 4.78 -7.34 -14.52
CA PHE A 144 3.95 -6.17 -14.77
C PHE A 144 4.45 -4.98 -13.96
N THR A 145 5.11 -4.04 -14.62
CA THR A 145 5.72 -2.86 -13.99
C THR A 145 4.77 -1.69 -13.91
N THR A 146 4.92 -0.89 -12.86
CA THR A 146 4.07 0.29 -12.60
C THR A 146 4.69 1.58 -13.10
N SER A 147 5.98 1.57 -13.44
CA SER A 147 6.74 2.76 -13.79
C SER A 147 7.97 2.44 -14.66
N PRO A 148 8.48 3.41 -15.43
CA PRO A 148 9.65 3.18 -16.31
C PRO A 148 10.94 2.82 -15.56
N GLU A 149 11.12 3.31 -14.34
CA GLU A 149 12.29 2.95 -13.53
C GLU A 149 12.27 1.47 -13.10
N ALA A 150 11.08 0.92 -12.86
CA ALA A 150 10.91 -0.49 -12.53
C ALA A 150 11.39 -1.39 -13.69
N GLU A 151 11.08 -1.03 -14.95
CA GLU A 151 11.62 -1.74 -16.12
C GLU A 151 13.15 -1.70 -16.16
N ARG A 152 13.74 -0.51 -15.91
CA ARG A 152 15.21 -0.36 -15.89
C ARG A 152 15.88 -1.23 -14.85
N ASN A 153 15.27 -1.34 -13.66
CA ASN A 153 15.79 -2.19 -12.58
C ASN A 153 15.82 -3.67 -13.00
N LEU A 154 14.72 -4.18 -13.56
CA LEU A 154 14.60 -5.57 -14.02
C LEU A 154 15.62 -5.90 -15.11
N VAL A 155 15.76 -5.01 -16.09
CA VAL A 155 16.77 -5.19 -17.16
C VAL A 155 18.18 -5.17 -16.61
N HIS A 156 18.47 -4.28 -15.65
CA HIS A 156 19.80 -4.23 -14.99
C HIS A 156 20.10 -5.51 -14.19
N GLU A 157 19.08 -6.16 -13.64
CA GLU A 157 19.17 -7.42 -12.91
C GLU A 157 19.19 -8.66 -13.83
N GLY A 158 19.24 -8.48 -15.15
CA GLY A 158 19.40 -9.53 -16.13
C GLY A 158 18.11 -10.25 -16.53
N ILE A 159 16.95 -9.67 -16.24
CA ILE A 159 15.67 -10.24 -16.67
C ILE A 159 15.41 -9.91 -18.15
N ASP A 160 14.99 -10.91 -18.91
CA ASP A 160 14.65 -10.77 -20.30
C ASP A 160 13.55 -9.76 -20.54
N LYS A 161 13.77 -8.83 -21.48
CA LYS A 161 12.81 -7.75 -21.80
C LYS A 161 11.44 -8.27 -22.24
N GLU A 162 11.39 -9.44 -22.87
CA GLU A 162 10.15 -10.07 -23.32
C GLU A 162 9.22 -10.46 -22.16
N LYS A 163 9.76 -10.62 -20.96
CA LYS A 163 8.97 -10.89 -19.75
C LYS A 163 8.45 -9.61 -19.08
N ILE A 164 8.96 -8.42 -19.44
CA ILE A 164 8.72 -7.15 -18.76
C ILE A 164 7.65 -6.35 -19.52
N HIS A 165 6.60 -5.96 -18.82
CA HIS A 165 5.47 -5.26 -19.41
C HIS A 165 5.09 -4.04 -18.57
N PHE A 166 5.27 -2.84 -19.13
CA PHE A 166 4.81 -1.62 -18.47
C PHE A 166 3.30 -1.43 -18.67
N VAL A 167 2.54 -1.61 -17.61
CA VAL A 167 1.07 -1.63 -17.62
C VAL A 167 0.43 -0.46 -16.87
N GLY A 168 1.22 0.28 -16.10
CA GLY A 168 0.73 1.27 -15.15
C GLY A 168 0.42 0.65 -13.79
N ASN A 169 -0.30 1.35 -12.95
CA ASN A 169 -0.43 1.00 -11.53
C ASN A 169 -1.86 0.58 -11.16
N PRO A 170 -2.11 -0.72 -10.84
CA PRO A 170 -3.44 -1.20 -10.44
C PRO A 170 -3.99 -0.56 -9.15
N MET A 171 -3.14 0.00 -8.30
CA MET A 171 -3.59 0.78 -7.14
C MET A 171 -4.44 1.98 -7.59
N ILE A 172 -4.07 2.59 -8.71
CA ILE A 172 -4.77 3.76 -9.27
C ILE A 172 -6.12 3.36 -9.87
N ASP A 173 -6.22 2.16 -10.45
CA ASP A 173 -7.51 1.64 -10.91
C ASP A 173 -8.50 1.52 -9.75
N SER A 174 -8.02 1.05 -8.60
CA SER A 174 -8.83 0.94 -7.39
C SER A 174 -9.17 2.31 -6.81
N LEU A 175 -8.23 3.24 -6.78
CA LEU A 175 -8.47 4.61 -6.33
C LEU A 175 -9.54 5.28 -7.19
N ASP A 176 -9.36 5.31 -8.52
CA ASP A 176 -10.29 5.96 -9.46
C ASP A 176 -11.72 5.39 -9.34
N ARG A 177 -11.83 4.07 -9.12
CA ARG A 177 -13.13 3.41 -8.92
C ARG A 177 -13.82 3.82 -7.63
N HIS A 178 -13.08 4.02 -6.54
CA HIS A 178 -13.65 4.29 -5.21
C HIS A 178 -13.75 5.78 -4.90
N LEU A 179 -13.08 6.64 -5.65
CA LEU A 179 -13.06 8.08 -5.43
C LEU A 179 -14.47 8.72 -5.45
N PRO A 180 -15.40 8.34 -6.35
CA PRO A 180 -16.78 8.87 -6.28
C PRO A 180 -17.50 8.50 -4.98
N LYS A 181 -17.36 7.25 -4.50
CA LYS A 181 -17.92 6.81 -3.22
C LYS A 181 -17.26 7.54 -2.04
N ALA A 182 -15.93 7.74 -2.11
CA ALA A 182 -15.20 8.48 -1.10
C ALA A 182 -15.65 9.95 -1.01
N ARG A 183 -15.89 10.60 -2.13
CA ARG A 183 -16.41 11.98 -2.15
C ARG A 183 -17.78 12.14 -1.52
N ALA A 184 -18.59 11.07 -1.49
CA ALA A 184 -19.89 11.04 -0.84
C ALA A 184 -19.82 10.65 0.66
N SER A 185 -18.64 10.30 1.18
CA SER A 185 -18.45 9.96 2.59
C SER A 185 -18.66 11.18 3.48
N THR A 186 -19.32 10.96 4.62
CA THR A 186 -19.56 11.97 5.67
C THR A 186 -18.47 11.99 6.75
N VAL A 187 -17.30 11.39 6.49
CA VAL A 187 -16.23 11.26 7.49
C VAL A 187 -15.72 12.61 8.00
N LEU A 188 -15.68 13.63 7.12
CA LEU A 188 -15.28 14.99 7.54
C LEU A 188 -16.24 15.56 8.57
N GLU A 189 -17.55 15.47 8.29
CA GLU A 189 -18.62 15.94 9.18
C GLU A 189 -18.59 15.15 10.50
N ARG A 190 -18.44 13.83 10.46
CA ARG A 190 -18.37 12.97 11.65
C ARG A 190 -17.19 13.30 12.54
N LEU A 191 -16.07 13.71 11.94
CA LEU A 191 -14.86 14.08 12.66
C LEU A 191 -14.73 15.60 12.92
N GLY A 192 -15.69 16.41 12.49
CA GLY A 192 -15.67 17.87 12.66
C GLY A 192 -14.52 18.53 11.87
N LEU A 193 -14.12 17.96 10.73
CA LEU A 193 -13.05 18.46 9.88
C LEU A 193 -13.58 19.31 8.73
N THR A 194 -12.79 20.29 8.33
CA THR A 194 -13.02 21.10 7.13
C THR A 194 -12.01 20.73 6.06
N ALA A 195 -12.50 20.55 4.82
CA ALA A 195 -11.63 20.25 3.68
C ALA A 195 -10.54 21.32 3.52
N ASP A 196 -9.35 20.88 3.12
CA ASP A 196 -8.12 21.68 2.94
C ASP A 196 -7.68 22.46 4.22
N ALA A 197 -8.11 22.02 5.40
CA ALA A 197 -7.83 22.70 6.67
C ALA A 197 -7.29 21.75 7.75
N PHE A 198 -6.78 20.57 7.40
CA PHE A 198 -6.17 19.62 8.34
C PHE A 198 -5.02 18.85 7.68
N ALA A 199 -4.11 18.37 8.51
CA ALA A 199 -3.07 17.42 8.10
C ALA A 199 -3.47 15.99 8.49
N LEU A 200 -3.23 15.03 7.60
CA LEU A 200 -3.46 13.61 7.84
C LEU A 200 -2.13 12.90 8.09
N VAL A 201 -2.05 12.08 9.12
CA VAL A 201 -0.84 11.33 9.48
C VAL A 201 -1.09 9.84 9.43
N THR A 202 -0.13 9.08 8.90
CA THR A 202 -0.07 7.62 9.06
C THR A 202 1.35 7.16 9.30
N LEU A 203 1.56 6.38 10.36
CA LEU A 203 2.84 5.80 10.74
C LEU A 203 2.63 4.35 11.15
N HIS A 204 3.38 3.44 10.55
CA HIS A 204 3.27 2.00 10.82
C HIS A 204 4.58 1.23 10.62
N ARG A 205 5.63 1.86 10.03
CA ARG A 205 6.90 1.18 9.83
C ARG A 205 7.63 0.97 11.15
N PRO A 206 8.20 -0.23 11.39
CA PRO A 206 8.96 -0.52 12.60
C PRO A 206 10.05 0.50 12.89
N SER A 207 10.80 0.94 11.87
CA SER A 207 11.85 1.96 12.01
C SER A 207 11.37 3.30 12.59
N ASN A 208 10.08 3.62 12.44
CA ASN A 208 9.51 4.87 12.91
C ASN A 208 8.73 4.72 14.21
N VAL A 209 8.12 3.54 14.45
CA VAL A 209 7.21 3.37 15.59
C VAL A 209 7.77 2.49 16.70
N ASP A 210 8.75 1.61 16.43
CA ASP A 210 9.32 0.71 17.43
C ASP A 210 10.52 1.35 18.18
N GLU A 211 11.16 2.38 17.60
CA GLU A 211 12.29 3.09 18.21
C GLU A 211 11.78 4.31 18.99
N PRO A 212 11.89 4.33 20.33
CA PRO A 212 11.30 5.36 21.19
C PRO A 212 11.71 6.79 20.84
N GLU A 213 13.00 7.01 20.60
CA GLU A 213 13.55 8.34 20.29
C GLU A 213 13.08 8.84 18.92
N THR A 214 13.02 7.95 17.93
CA THR A 214 12.50 8.28 16.59
C THR A 214 11.02 8.65 16.66
N LEU A 215 10.20 7.82 17.34
CA LEU A 215 8.77 8.09 17.47
C LEU A 215 8.52 9.40 18.24
N ARG A 216 9.24 9.63 19.34
CA ARG A 216 9.18 10.88 20.11
C ARG A 216 9.46 12.09 19.23
N GLY A 217 10.58 12.09 18.50
CA GLY A 217 10.97 13.19 17.63
C GLY A 217 9.94 13.47 16.53
N ILE A 218 9.38 12.42 15.93
CA ILE A 218 8.30 12.56 14.93
C ILE A 218 7.06 13.20 15.58
N LEU A 219 6.62 12.71 16.74
CA LEU A 219 5.44 13.26 17.43
C LEU A 219 5.63 14.71 17.88
N GLU A 220 6.82 15.09 18.32
CA GLU A 220 7.17 16.48 18.66
C GLU A 220 7.07 17.39 17.43
N ALA A 221 7.62 16.96 16.27
CA ALA A 221 7.47 17.69 15.02
C ALA A 221 6.00 17.83 14.59
N LEU A 222 5.20 16.77 14.76
CA LEU A 222 3.77 16.79 14.47
C LEU A 222 2.98 17.71 15.41
N ARG A 223 3.38 17.87 16.68
CA ARG A 223 2.78 18.85 17.59
C ARG A 223 3.02 20.29 17.14
N ASP A 224 4.21 20.57 16.63
CA ASP A 224 4.50 21.89 16.06
C ASP A 224 3.59 22.15 14.84
N VAL A 225 3.36 21.13 14.01
CA VAL A 225 2.39 21.21 12.91
C VAL A 225 0.96 21.42 13.43
N ALA A 226 0.59 20.71 14.50
CA ALA A 226 -0.73 20.82 15.12
C ALA A 226 -1.03 22.22 15.70
N SER A 227 0.00 23.03 15.97
CA SER A 227 -0.19 24.43 16.37
C SER A 227 -0.72 25.32 15.22
N GLU A 228 -0.52 24.91 13.97
CA GLU A 228 -0.93 25.67 12.77
C GLU A 228 -2.25 25.15 12.18
N VAL A 229 -2.42 23.81 12.14
CA VAL A 229 -3.61 23.13 11.60
C VAL A 229 -3.97 21.91 12.42
N PRO A 230 -5.26 21.50 12.50
CA PRO A 230 -5.62 20.21 13.09
C PRO A 230 -4.84 19.07 12.47
N VAL A 231 -4.31 18.17 13.30
CA VAL A 231 -3.62 16.96 12.87
C VAL A 231 -4.46 15.74 13.23
N LEU A 232 -4.86 14.97 12.23
CA LEU A 232 -5.59 13.71 12.38
C LEU A 232 -4.65 12.53 12.17
N PHE A 233 -4.61 11.61 13.12
CA PHE A 233 -3.81 10.40 13.05
C PHE A 233 -4.67 9.15 13.27
N PRO A 234 -5.27 8.56 12.22
CA PRO A 234 -5.84 7.22 12.31
C PRO A 234 -4.73 6.21 12.56
N ALA A 235 -4.55 5.82 13.82
CA ALA A 235 -3.41 5.02 14.24
C ALA A 235 -3.80 3.55 14.43
N HIS A 236 -2.95 2.64 13.91
CA HIS A 236 -3.10 1.21 14.18
C HIS A 236 -2.95 0.92 15.68
N PRO A 237 -3.70 -0.04 16.27
CA PRO A 237 -3.60 -0.37 17.69
C PRO A 237 -2.18 -0.67 18.18
N ARG A 238 -1.32 -1.25 17.31
CA ARG A 238 0.10 -1.45 17.60
C ARG A 238 0.83 -0.12 17.84
N THR A 239 0.61 0.88 16.99
CA THR A 239 1.25 2.20 17.12
C THR A 239 0.81 2.89 18.41
N VAL A 240 -0.48 2.83 18.74
CA VAL A 240 -1.02 3.35 20.02
C VAL A 240 -0.37 2.63 21.20
N LYS A 241 -0.24 1.29 21.13
CA LYS A 241 0.46 0.51 22.16
C LYS A 241 1.91 0.95 22.35
N MET A 242 2.64 1.24 21.25
CA MET A 242 4.02 1.72 21.33
C MET A 242 4.11 3.12 21.93
N MET A 243 3.19 4.03 21.58
CA MET A 243 3.11 5.36 22.21
C MET A 243 2.97 5.24 23.73
N ARG A 244 2.05 4.38 24.20
CA ARG A 244 1.84 4.12 25.63
C ARG A 244 3.06 3.48 26.31
N ALA A 245 3.65 2.48 25.65
CA ALA A 245 4.82 1.79 26.18
C ALA A 245 6.05 2.68 26.37
N HIS A 246 6.10 3.82 25.66
CA HIS A 246 7.21 4.78 25.69
C HIS A 246 6.84 6.11 26.37
N ASP A 247 5.72 6.16 27.12
CA ASP A 247 5.24 7.36 27.82
C ASP A 247 5.09 8.58 26.89
N LEU A 248 4.59 8.36 25.65
CA LEU A 248 4.38 9.40 24.66
C LEU A 248 2.92 9.90 24.59
N ASP A 249 2.05 9.42 25.47
CA ASP A 249 0.62 9.81 25.51
C ASP A 249 0.43 11.32 25.71
N ALA A 250 1.35 11.98 26.41
CA ALA A 250 1.32 13.43 26.60
C ALA A 250 1.53 14.24 25.30
N LEU A 251 2.01 13.60 24.24
CA LEU A 251 2.24 14.24 22.94
C LEU A 251 1.03 14.15 22.01
N VAL A 252 0.05 13.30 22.32
CA VAL A 252 -1.12 13.01 21.49
C VAL A 252 -2.41 13.14 22.31
N ASP A 253 -3.53 13.29 21.63
CA ASP A 253 -4.87 13.28 22.24
C ASP A 253 -5.63 12.03 21.74
N VAL A 254 -5.59 10.95 22.53
CA VAL A 254 -6.21 9.67 22.17
C VAL A 254 -7.72 9.65 22.43
N ASP A 255 -8.18 10.47 23.41
CA ASP A 255 -9.59 10.54 23.83
C ASP A 255 -10.25 11.88 23.45
N GLY A 256 -9.51 12.76 22.81
CA GLY A 256 -9.95 14.11 22.50
C GLY A 256 -10.53 14.26 21.11
N GLY A 257 -11.45 15.19 20.99
CA GLY A 257 -12.04 15.57 19.72
C GLY A 257 -11.01 16.13 18.73
N VAL A 258 -11.20 15.85 17.47
CA VAL A 258 -10.43 16.48 16.38
C VAL A 258 -10.65 17.99 16.42
N GLY A 259 -9.60 18.77 16.21
CA GLY A 259 -9.72 20.23 16.08
C GLY A 259 -9.24 21.04 17.29
N LYS A 260 -8.72 20.41 18.35
CA LYS A 260 -8.03 21.18 19.42
C LYS A 260 -6.69 21.72 18.88
N PRO A 261 -6.44 23.04 18.94
CA PRO A 261 -5.15 23.60 18.55
C PRO A 261 -3.99 22.99 19.35
N GLY A 262 -2.93 22.61 18.66
CA GLY A 262 -1.73 22.04 19.28
C GLY A 262 -1.83 20.56 19.69
N ALA A 263 -2.94 19.88 19.37
CA ALA A 263 -3.13 18.47 19.67
C ALA A 263 -3.11 17.62 18.40
N ILE A 264 -2.47 16.46 18.48
CA ILE A 264 -2.55 15.39 17.47
C ILE A 264 -3.73 14.50 17.87
N ALA A 265 -4.84 14.56 17.11
CA ALA A 265 -6.00 13.72 17.37
C ALA A 265 -5.74 12.31 16.87
N VAL A 266 -5.54 11.37 17.78
CA VAL A 266 -5.41 9.95 17.48
C VAL A 266 -6.80 9.30 17.49
N VAL A 267 -7.16 8.69 16.37
CA VAL A 267 -8.45 7.99 16.21
C VAL A 267 -8.22 6.54 15.78
N GLU A 268 -9.25 5.71 15.93
CA GLU A 268 -9.22 4.36 15.39
C GLU A 268 -9.04 4.36 13.87
N PRO A 269 -8.45 3.29 13.30
CA PRO A 269 -8.35 3.14 11.86
C PRO A 269 -9.73 3.20 11.19
N VAL A 270 -9.84 3.96 10.13
CA VAL A 270 -11.07 4.07 9.34
C VAL A 270 -11.04 3.14 8.13
N GLY A 271 -12.21 2.86 7.55
CA GLY A 271 -12.34 2.09 6.31
C GLY A 271 -11.69 2.81 5.12
N TYR A 272 -11.41 2.05 4.05
CA TYR A 272 -10.69 2.59 2.89
C TYR A 272 -11.37 3.80 2.24
N VAL A 273 -12.70 3.73 2.08
CA VAL A 273 -13.49 4.82 1.46
C VAL A 273 -13.40 6.11 2.26
N ASP A 274 -13.51 6.02 3.59
CA ASP A 274 -13.36 7.17 4.49
C ASP A 274 -11.92 7.69 4.50
N PHE A 275 -10.94 6.78 4.51
CA PHE A 275 -9.52 7.15 4.47
C PHE A 275 -9.15 7.86 3.16
N LEU A 276 -9.68 7.38 2.03
CA LEU A 276 -9.51 8.01 0.72
C LEU A 276 -10.12 9.43 0.70
N ARG A 277 -11.29 9.62 1.34
CA ARG A 277 -11.88 10.95 1.52
C ARG A 277 -10.99 11.86 2.35
N LEU A 278 -10.49 11.39 3.49
CA LEU A 278 -9.59 12.15 4.34
C LEU A 278 -8.32 12.54 3.59
N MET A 279 -7.73 11.61 2.85
CA MET A 279 -6.53 11.85 2.06
C MET A 279 -6.77 12.86 0.91
N ALA A 280 -7.91 12.75 0.23
CA ALA A 280 -8.27 13.65 -0.85
C ALA A 280 -8.48 15.10 -0.39
N ASP A 281 -9.01 15.29 0.81
CA ASP A 281 -9.38 16.61 1.35
C ASP A 281 -8.42 17.13 2.42
N ALA A 282 -7.36 16.39 2.76
CA ALA A 282 -6.29 16.90 3.62
C ALA A 282 -5.51 18.01 2.94
N ARG A 283 -5.05 18.99 3.71
CA ARG A 283 -4.11 20.02 3.27
C ARG A 283 -2.75 19.43 2.90
N GLY A 284 -2.35 18.38 3.60
CA GLY A 284 -1.18 17.58 3.34
C GLY A 284 -1.23 16.26 4.10
N VAL A 285 -0.49 15.27 3.62
CA VAL A 285 -0.36 13.95 4.22
C VAL A 285 1.07 13.72 4.66
N LEU A 286 1.27 13.30 5.92
CA LEU A 286 2.56 12.87 6.43
C LEU A 286 2.51 11.36 6.64
N THR A 287 3.40 10.61 6.00
CA THR A 287 3.29 9.15 5.95
C THR A 287 4.63 8.44 5.86
N ASP A 288 4.65 7.17 6.24
CA ASP A 288 5.74 6.22 5.93
C ASP A 288 5.29 5.10 4.96
N SER A 289 4.04 5.17 4.47
CA SER A 289 3.45 4.18 3.57
C SER A 289 3.82 4.42 2.12
N GLY A 290 4.22 3.33 1.41
CA GLY A 290 4.48 3.38 -0.02
C GLY A 290 3.22 3.64 -0.86
N GLY A 291 2.11 2.97 -0.58
CA GLY A 291 0.85 3.12 -1.33
C GLY A 291 0.27 4.53 -1.25
N ILE A 292 0.37 5.19 -0.10
CA ILE A 292 -0.12 6.56 0.08
C ILE A 292 0.64 7.56 -0.78
N GLN A 293 1.93 7.34 -1.05
CA GLN A 293 2.70 8.17 -1.97
C GLN A 293 2.11 8.14 -3.39
N GLU A 294 1.63 6.97 -3.81
CA GLU A 294 0.99 6.77 -5.13
C GLU A 294 -0.37 7.44 -5.19
N GLU A 295 -1.21 7.19 -4.20
CA GLU A 295 -2.57 7.73 -4.13
C GLU A 295 -2.58 9.26 -4.02
N THR A 296 -1.74 9.85 -3.17
CA THR A 296 -1.61 11.31 -3.03
C THR A 296 -1.11 11.98 -4.31
N THR A 297 -0.24 11.31 -5.08
CA THR A 297 0.20 11.79 -6.40
C THR A 297 -0.99 12.00 -7.34
N ILE A 298 -1.92 11.05 -7.41
CA ILE A 298 -3.11 11.14 -8.25
C ILE A 298 -4.14 12.16 -7.72
N LEU A 299 -4.29 12.23 -6.42
CA LEU A 299 -5.20 13.19 -5.76
C LEU A 299 -4.69 14.63 -5.82
N GLY A 300 -3.39 14.83 -6.11
CA GLY A 300 -2.75 16.13 -6.01
C GLY A 300 -2.60 16.61 -4.57
N THR A 301 -2.71 15.72 -3.59
CA THR A 301 -2.51 16.05 -2.19
C THR A 301 -1.02 16.05 -1.89
N PRO A 302 -0.45 17.15 -1.34
CA PRO A 302 0.94 17.18 -0.95
C PRO A 302 1.26 16.06 0.03
N CYS A 303 2.36 15.34 -0.22
CA CYS A 303 2.77 14.19 0.57
C CYS A 303 4.19 14.39 1.12
N ILE A 304 4.34 14.18 2.42
CA ILE A 304 5.62 14.20 3.11
C ILE A 304 5.91 12.80 3.59
N THR A 305 6.93 12.17 3.02
CA THR A 305 7.31 10.81 3.36
C THR A 305 8.42 10.82 4.41
N ILE A 306 8.08 10.31 5.60
CA ILE A 306 8.98 10.19 6.77
C ILE A 306 9.84 8.94 6.60
N ARG A 307 10.70 8.96 5.59
CA ARG A 307 11.64 7.91 5.21
C ARG A 307 12.86 8.49 4.51
N TRP A 308 13.98 7.77 4.55
CA TRP A 308 15.22 8.12 3.85
C TRP A 308 15.25 7.69 2.39
N ASN A 309 14.43 6.70 2.03
CA ASN A 309 14.34 6.12 0.69
C ASN A 309 12.88 5.88 0.29
N THR A 310 12.66 5.60 -0.98
CA THR A 310 11.38 5.11 -1.51
C THR A 310 11.64 4.16 -2.67
N GLU A 311 10.84 3.12 -2.74
CA GLU A 311 10.76 2.23 -3.89
C GLU A 311 9.93 2.80 -5.05
N ARG A 312 9.40 4.03 -4.89
CA ARG A 312 8.51 4.73 -5.84
C ARG A 312 9.05 6.12 -6.20
N PRO A 313 10.26 6.23 -6.80
CA PRO A 313 10.86 7.54 -7.12
C PRO A 313 9.99 8.41 -8.03
N ILE A 314 9.17 7.79 -8.89
CA ILE A 314 8.22 8.50 -9.77
C ILE A 314 7.26 9.41 -8.99
N THR A 315 6.91 9.08 -7.74
CA THR A 315 6.05 9.91 -6.90
C THR A 315 6.74 11.20 -6.44
N VAL A 316 8.07 11.19 -6.37
CA VAL A 316 8.91 12.36 -6.06
C VAL A 316 9.18 13.16 -7.32
N GLU A 317 9.54 12.50 -8.42
CA GLU A 317 9.94 13.16 -9.67
C GLU A 317 8.75 13.81 -10.38
N MET A 318 7.61 13.14 -10.40
CA MET A 318 6.42 13.58 -11.14
C MET A 318 5.23 13.89 -10.23
N GLY A 319 5.21 13.38 -9.01
CA GLY A 319 4.09 13.49 -8.08
C GLY A 319 4.19 14.66 -7.11
N THR A 320 3.58 14.46 -5.95
CA THR A 320 3.48 15.44 -4.86
C THR A 320 4.33 15.04 -3.65
N ASN A 321 5.10 13.95 -3.76
CA ASN A 321 5.83 13.36 -2.66
C ASN A 321 7.18 14.04 -2.41
N ARG A 322 7.52 14.22 -1.13
CA ARG A 322 8.81 14.73 -0.67
C ARG A 322 9.35 13.83 0.43
N LEU A 323 10.54 13.28 0.25
CA LEU A 323 11.24 12.51 1.27
C LEU A 323 11.94 13.45 2.26
N VAL A 324 11.77 13.22 3.57
CA VAL A 324 12.33 14.10 4.61
C VAL A 324 13.17 13.35 5.65
N GLY A 325 13.22 12.02 5.57
CA GLY A 325 13.84 11.21 6.62
C GLY A 325 13.05 11.24 7.92
N THR A 326 13.74 10.99 9.04
CA THR A 326 13.17 10.95 10.39
C THR A 326 13.65 12.12 11.27
N ASP A 327 14.40 13.06 10.71
CA ASP A 327 14.82 14.25 11.44
C ASP A 327 13.62 15.17 11.76
N PRO A 328 13.34 15.46 13.06
CA PRO A 328 12.20 16.27 13.47
C PRO A 328 12.19 17.67 12.85
N ALA A 329 13.36 18.31 12.69
CA ALA A 329 13.46 19.64 12.12
C ALA A 329 13.12 19.65 10.62
N ALA A 330 13.56 18.64 9.89
CA ALA A 330 13.22 18.45 8.48
C ALA A 330 11.73 18.15 8.27
N ILE A 331 11.15 17.28 9.11
CA ILE A 331 9.71 16.97 9.09
C ILE A 331 8.89 18.24 9.31
N ARG A 332 9.19 18.99 10.38
CA ARG A 332 8.51 20.25 10.71
C ARG A 332 8.61 21.27 9.57
N SER A 333 9.82 21.52 9.08
CA SER A 333 10.06 22.49 8.02
C SER A 333 9.27 22.17 6.76
N ALA A 334 9.35 20.92 6.30
CA ALA A 334 8.65 20.47 5.10
C ALA A 334 7.12 20.52 5.28
N ALA A 335 6.61 20.14 6.45
CA ALA A 335 5.19 20.17 6.75
C ALA A 335 4.66 21.61 6.71
N LEU A 336 5.30 22.53 7.41
CA LEU A 336 4.87 23.94 7.45
C LEU A 336 4.97 24.61 6.08
N GLU A 337 5.98 24.29 5.28
CA GLU A 337 6.10 24.75 3.90
C GLU A 337 4.89 24.30 3.06
N VAL A 338 4.59 22.99 3.08
CA VAL A 338 3.48 22.39 2.35
C VAL A 338 2.13 22.97 2.79
N LEU A 339 1.91 23.12 4.09
CA LEU A 339 0.66 23.64 4.64
C LEU A 339 0.39 25.11 4.27
N ARG A 340 1.45 25.89 4.04
CA ARG A 340 1.38 27.30 3.63
C ARG A 340 1.34 27.50 2.13
N ALA A 341 1.80 26.51 1.36
CA ALA A 341 1.81 26.57 -0.11
C ALA A 341 0.41 26.39 -0.70
N GLN A 342 0.24 26.86 -1.92
CA GLN A 342 -0.94 26.51 -2.70
C GLN A 342 -0.88 25.03 -3.12
N ARG A 343 -2.00 24.32 -3.01
CA ARG A 343 -2.10 22.91 -3.42
C ARG A 343 -1.73 22.78 -4.91
N PRO A 344 -0.80 21.89 -5.27
CA PRO A 344 -0.42 21.69 -6.68
C PRO A 344 -1.56 21.03 -7.46
N ALA A 345 -1.58 21.26 -8.78
CA ALA A 345 -2.46 20.52 -9.66
C ALA A 345 -2.09 19.02 -9.66
N PRO A 346 -3.08 18.11 -9.67
CA PRO A 346 -2.82 16.68 -9.78
C PRO A 346 -2.02 16.36 -11.05
N LYS A 347 -1.07 15.46 -10.96
CA LYS A 347 -0.30 14.94 -12.08
C LYS A 347 -0.45 13.44 -12.16
N ARG A 348 -0.64 12.92 -13.36
CA ARG A 348 -0.68 11.47 -13.59
C ARG A 348 0.61 11.02 -14.26
N PRO A 349 1.43 10.19 -13.59
CA PRO A 349 2.54 9.51 -14.26
C PRO A 349 2.05 8.68 -15.46
N PRO A 350 2.95 8.33 -16.41
CA PRO A 350 2.58 7.54 -17.58
C PRO A 350 1.84 6.25 -17.20
N LEU A 351 0.76 5.96 -17.92
CA LEU A 351 -0.13 4.80 -17.72
C LEU A 351 -0.81 4.69 -16.32
N TRP A 352 -0.73 5.73 -15.47
CA TRP A 352 -1.51 5.78 -14.22
C TRP A 352 -2.92 6.37 -14.49
N ASP A 353 -3.62 5.74 -15.42
CA ASP A 353 -4.89 6.20 -15.99
C ASP A 353 -6.12 5.37 -15.58
N GLY A 354 -5.95 4.46 -14.60
CA GLY A 354 -7.03 3.61 -14.11
C GLY A 354 -7.34 2.40 -15.01
N LYS A 355 -6.40 2.00 -15.88
CA LYS A 355 -6.57 0.90 -16.85
C LYS A 355 -5.48 -0.16 -16.78
N ALA A 356 -4.71 -0.21 -15.71
CA ALA A 356 -3.64 -1.18 -15.56
C ALA A 356 -4.18 -2.62 -15.51
N GLY A 357 -5.28 -2.86 -14.78
CA GLY A 357 -5.93 -4.17 -14.71
C GLY A 357 -6.40 -4.66 -16.08
N GLU A 358 -6.91 -3.76 -16.94
CA GLU A 358 -7.33 -4.10 -18.31
C GLU A 358 -6.14 -4.54 -19.17
N ARG A 359 -5.01 -3.81 -19.11
CA ARG A 359 -3.77 -4.14 -19.84
C ARG A 359 -3.17 -5.47 -19.37
N ILE A 360 -3.14 -5.70 -18.06
CA ILE A 360 -2.69 -6.98 -17.50
C ILE A 360 -3.56 -8.13 -18.02
N ALA A 361 -4.88 -7.97 -17.95
CA ALA A 361 -5.81 -9.01 -18.40
C ALA A 361 -5.71 -9.30 -19.91
N GLU A 362 -5.51 -8.26 -20.73
CA GLU A 362 -5.28 -8.42 -22.17
C GLU A 362 -4.03 -9.23 -22.44
N MET A 363 -2.91 -8.93 -21.79
CA MET A 363 -1.66 -9.64 -21.93
C MET A 363 -1.74 -11.10 -21.47
N ILE A 364 -2.45 -11.36 -20.36
CA ILE A 364 -2.65 -12.72 -19.86
C ILE A 364 -3.48 -13.57 -20.82
N VAL A 365 -4.54 -13.01 -21.41
CA VAL A 365 -5.45 -13.75 -22.31
C VAL A 365 -4.85 -13.95 -23.71
N SER A 366 -3.93 -13.07 -24.15
CA SER A 366 -3.28 -13.17 -25.45
C SER A 366 -2.11 -14.16 -25.50
N ARG A 367 -1.74 -14.76 -24.39
CA ARG A 367 -0.65 -15.74 -24.26
C ARG A 367 -1.15 -17.16 -24.61
#